data_ce736b2273199ba29d89785985367b83
#
_entry.id   ce736b2273199ba29d89785985367b83
#
_cell.length_a   1.000
_cell.length_b   1.000
_cell.length_c   1.000
_cell.angle_alpha   90.00
_cell.angle_beta   90.00
_cell.angle_gamma   90.00
#
_symmetry.space_group_name_H-M   'P 1'
#
loop_
_entity.id
_entity.type
_entity.pdbx_description
1 polymer ?
#
loop_
_entity_poly.entity_id
_entity_poly.type
_entity_poly.pdbx_seq_one_letter_code
_entity_poly.pdbx_strand_id
1 'polypeptide(L)'
;MPALRPLTPADHDALVAVYRDAVLSQTAGLYTPGQITAWAHHAARSGALLEPLREGYGLASLGSWAAGADRFAEDRPRAGSPIEAFGILHPADRLALLYCRGRSCRQGRSSAILQALERYACGQGISQLRTEASQLSRPLLMRHGWQVEEEERVLFAGAWFVRWRMIKPLAHP
;
A
#
# COMPACT_ATOMS: atom_id res chain seq x y z
N MET A 1 10.57 13.05 7.38
CA MET A 1 9.90 11.73 7.26
C MET A 1 8.44 11.98 6.93
N PRO A 2 7.80 11.20 6.02
CA PRO A 2 6.38 11.36 5.74
C PRO A 2 5.55 11.19 7.03
N ALA A 3 4.55 12.06 7.22
CA ALA A 3 3.64 11.91 8.35
C ALA A 3 2.70 10.73 8.13
N LEU A 4 2.61 9.84 9.12
CA LEU A 4 1.75 8.68 9.10
C LEU A 4 0.64 8.83 10.16
N ARG A 5 -0.55 8.32 9.84
CA ARG A 5 -1.63 8.12 10.82
C ARG A 5 -2.31 6.77 10.62
N PRO A 6 -2.94 6.23 11.65
CA PRO A 6 -3.83 5.08 11.48
C PRO A 6 -4.97 5.37 10.49
N LEU A 7 -5.36 4.33 9.77
CA LEU A 7 -6.55 4.34 8.92
C LEU A 7 -7.82 4.18 9.77
N THR A 8 -8.92 4.72 9.26
CA THR A 8 -10.26 4.57 9.81
C THR A 8 -11.23 4.11 8.71
N PRO A 9 -12.39 3.54 9.05
CA PRO A 9 -13.39 3.16 8.05
C PRO A 9 -13.86 4.32 7.16
N ALA A 10 -13.80 5.56 7.66
CA ALA A 10 -14.15 6.75 6.88
C ALA A 10 -13.18 7.06 5.73
N ASP A 11 -12.00 6.44 5.71
CA ASP A 11 -11.00 6.64 4.67
C ASP A 11 -11.29 5.84 3.37
N HIS A 12 -12.28 4.94 3.38
CA HIS A 12 -12.54 3.99 2.30
C HIS A 12 -12.48 4.62 0.89
N ASP A 13 -13.23 5.68 0.66
CA ASP A 13 -13.31 6.30 -0.67
C ASP A 13 -11.98 6.92 -1.10
N ALA A 14 -11.24 7.50 -0.15
CA ALA A 14 -9.90 8.02 -0.39
C ALA A 14 -8.92 6.89 -0.74
N LEU A 15 -9.02 5.72 -0.09
CA LEU A 15 -8.19 4.56 -0.39
C LEU A 15 -8.51 3.98 -1.78
N VAL A 16 -9.78 3.89 -2.15
CA VAL A 16 -10.20 3.47 -3.51
C VAL A 16 -9.58 4.39 -4.56
N ALA A 17 -9.59 5.71 -4.32
CA ALA A 17 -8.98 6.69 -5.21
C ALA A 17 -7.45 6.55 -5.31
N VAL A 18 -6.75 6.31 -4.18
CA VAL A 18 -5.29 6.04 -4.17
C VAL A 18 -4.95 4.76 -4.90
N TYR A 19 -5.71 3.68 -4.64
CA TYR A 19 -5.55 2.39 -5.30
C TYR A 19 -5.64 2.53 -6.82
N ARG A 20 -6.72 3.15 -7.30
CA ARG A 20 -6.94 3.37 -8.72
C ARG A 20 -5.83 4.21 -9.37
N ASP A 21 -5.48 5.33 -8.74
CA ASP A 21 -4.39 6.21 -9.21
C ASP A 21 -3.06 5.44 -9.30
N ALA A 22 -2.70 4.69 -8.26
CA ALA A 22 -1.47 3.92 -8.21
C ALA A 22 -1.37 2.92 -9.37
N VAL A 23 -2.45 2.19 -9.66
CA VAL A 23 -2.47 1.23 -10.75
C VAL A 23 -2.37 1.93 -12.11
N LEU A 24 -3.20 2.95 -12.35
CA LEU A 24 -3.23 3.65 -13.64
C LEU A 24 -1.91 4.39 -13.95
N SER A 25 -1.27 4.97 -12.95
CA SER A 25 -0.09 5.81 -13.14
C SER A 25 1.24 5.05 -13.19
N GLN A 26 1.31 3.81 -12.67
CA GLN A 26 2.59 3.14 -12.44
C GLN A 26 2.76 1.81 -13.19
N THR A 27 1.71 1.29 -13.84
CA THR A 27 1.73 -0.05 -14.43
C THR A 27 1.89 -0.06 -15.94
N ALA A 28 1.91 1.09 -16.59
CA ALA A 28 2.17 1.19 -18.03
C ALA A 28 3.52 0.56 -18.40
N GLY A 29 3.52 -0.31 -19.40
CA GLY A 29 4.70 -1.06 -19.83
C GLY A 29 5.03 -2.30 -18.99
N LEU A 30 4.38 -2.50 -17.84
CA LEU A 30 4.52 -3.70 -17.00
C LEU A 30 3.37 -4.69 -17.23
N TYR A 31 2.20 -4.19 -17.56
CA TYR A 31 0.95 -4.96 -17.72
C TYR A 31 0.24 -4.55 -19.01
N THR A 32 -0.59 -5.43 -19.51
CA THR A 32 -1.45 -5.13 -20.67
C THR A 32 -2.55 -4.13 -20.30
N PRO A 33 -3.09 -3.37 -21.27
CA PRO A 33 -4.22 -2.46 -21.01
C PRO A 33 -5.42 -3.14 -20.34
N GLY A 34 -5.74 -4.38 -20.74
CA GLY A 34 -6.82 -5.16 -20.12
C GLY A 34 -6.54 -5.50 -18.65
N GLN A 35 -5.33 -5.90 -18.31
CA GLN A 35 -4.90 -6.15 -16.93
C GLN A 35 -4.98 -4.86 -16.10
N ILE A 36 -4.49 -3.75 -16.63
CA ILE A 36 -4.51 -2.45 -15.94
C ILE A 36 -5.95 -2.02 -15.64
N THR A 37 -6.84 -2.11 -16.63
CA THR A 37 -8.26 -1.76 -16.47
C THR A 37 -8.94 -2.65 -15.43
N ALA A 38 -8.73 -3.97 -15.50
CA ALA A 38 -9.29 -4.93 -14.56
C ALA A 38 -8.84 -4.64 -13.12
N TRP A 39 -7.53 -4.42 -12.94
CA TRP A 39 -6.95 -4.15 -11.63
C TRP A 39 -7.38 -2.78 -11.09
N ALA A 40 -7.28 -1.71 -11.86
CA ALA A 40 -7.60 -0.35 -11.41
C ALA A 40 -9.04 -0.19 -10.89
N HIS A 41 -9.99 -0.93 -11.44
CA HIS A 41 -11.39 -0.87 -11.05
C HIS A 41 -11.80 -1.91 -10.01
N HIS A 42 -10.93 -2.84 -9.67
CA HIS A 42 -11.26 -3.96 -8.77
C HIS A 42 -11.73 -3.48 -7.38
N ALA A 43 -11.00 -2.57 -6.74
CA ALA A 43 -11.34 -2.10 -5.40
C ALA A 43 -12.73 -1.45 -5.32
N ALA A 44 -13.09 -0.64 -6.33
CA ALA A 44 -14.40 0.02 -6.37
C ALA A 44 -15.55 -0.95 -6.63
N ARG A 45 -15.30 -2.05 -7.38
CA ARG A 45 -16.35 -3.01 -7.78
C ARG A 45 -16.55 -4.14 -6.80
N SER A 46 -15.48 -4.61 -6.16
CA SER A 46 -15.51 -5.82 -5.35
C SER A 46 -15.64 -5.56 -3.84
N GLY A 47 -15.50 -4.32 -3.38
CA GLY A 47 -15.40 -4.02 -1.96
C GLY A 47 -14.15 -4.60 -1.29
N ALA A 48 -13.11 -4.93 -2.05
CA ALA A 48 -11.90 -5.61 -1.57
C ALA A 48 -11.12 -4.86 -0.47
N LEU A 49 -11.38 -3.57 -0.29
CA LEU A 49 -10.77 -2.76 0.77
C LEU A 49 -11.57 -2.77 2.07
N LEU A 50 -12.84 -3.17 2.05
CA LEU A 50 -13.75 -3.02 3.20
C LEU A 50 -13.34 -3.88 4.40
N GLU A 51 -13.12 -5.17 4.17
CA GLU A 51 -12.74 -6.09 5.24
C GLU A 51 -11.35 -5.74 5.81
N PRO A 52 -10.27 -5.60 4.99
CA PRO A 52 -8.97 -5.19 5.50
C PRO A 52 -9.00 -3.85 6.25
N LEU A 53 -9.82 -2.90 5.80
CA LEU A 53 -9.94 -1.60 6.47
C LEU A 53 -10.66 -1.68 7.82
N ARG A 54 -11.63 -2.58 7.97
CA ARG A 54 -12.39 -2.76 9.22
C ARG A 54 -11.66 -3.61 10.24
N GLU A 55 -11.01 -4.68 9.80
CA GLU A 55 -10.50 -5.74 10.66
C GLU A 55 -8.98 -5.73 10.77
N GLY A 56 -8.29 -5.11 9.80
CA GLY A 56 -6.85 -5.03 9.75
C GLY A 56 -6.26 -3.84 10.50
N TYR A 57 -4.94 -3.79 10.54
CA TYR A 57 -4.21 -2.61 10.98
C TYR A 57 -3.63 -1.88 9.77
N GLY A 58 -4.01 -0.63 9.59
CA GLY A 58 -3.59 0.16 8.43
C GLY A 58 -3.05 1.54 8.77
N LEU A 59 -2.16 2.02 7.91
CA LEU A 59 -1.53 3.33 8.00
C LEU A 59 -1.69 4.10 6.70
N ALA A 60 -1.98 5.39 6.80
CA ALA A 60 -1.94 6.35 5.72
C ALA A 60 -0.73 7.27 5.83
N SER A 61 -0.11 7.58 4.69
CA SER A 61 0.83 8.69 4.54
C SER A 61 0.11 9.89 3.95
N LEU A 62 0.17 11.01 4.66
CA LEU A 62 -0.54 12.22 4.31
C LEU A 62 0.32 13.14 3.43
N GLY A 63 -0.31 13.78 2.43
CA GLY A 63 0.28 14.86 1.68
C GLY A 63 0.34 16.15 2.50
N SER A 64 1.25 17.04 2.14
CA SER A 64 1.15 18.42 2.56
C SER A 64 -0.03 19.08 1.82
N TRP A 65 -0.86 19.82 2.53
CA TRP A 65 -1.80 20.72 1.88
C TRP A 65 -0.96 21.79 1.16
N ALA A 66 -1.12 21.92 -0.15
CA ALA A 66 -0.57 23.05 -0.88
C ALA A 66 -1.29 24.33 -0.40
N ALA A 67 -0.84 24.88 0.73
CA ALA A 67 -1.26 26.18 1.19
C ALA A 67 -0.70 27.19 0.19
N GLY A 68 -1.59 27.88 -0.50
CA GLY A 68 -1.20 29.12 -1.13
C GLY A 68 -0.48 30.01 -0.10
N ALA A 69 0.74 30.41 -0.44
CA ALA A 69 1.42 31.61 0.03
C ALA A 69 1.84 31.77 1.51
N ASP A 70 1.94 30.73 2.31
CA ASP A 70 2.55 30.92 3.63
C ASP A 70 3.83 30.06 3.79
N ARG A 71 4.98 30.69 3.50
CA ARG A 71 6.33 30.06 3.51
C ARG A 71 6.81 29.65 4.92
N PHE A 72 5.99 29.89 5.94
CA PHE A 72 6.29 29.60 7.36
C PHE A 72 5.32 28.61 8.01
N ALA A 73 4.37 28.03 7.25
CA ALA A 73 3.53 26.96 7.79
C ALA A 73 4.39 25.70 7.94
N GLU A 74 4.65 25.30 9.18
CA GLU A 74 5.27 24.01 9.50
C GLU A 74 4.60 22.89 8.70
N ASP A 75 5.40 21.98 8.13
CA ASP A 75 5.01 20.83 7.29
C ASP A 75 4.27 19.75 8.12
N ARG A 76 3.25 20.18 8.88
CA ARG A 76 2.39 19.32 9.68
C ARG A 76 1.11 19.01 8.93
N PRO A 77 0.74 17.71 8.84
CA PRO A 77 -0.53 17.34 8.24
C PRO A 77 -1.67 17.94 9.07
N ARG A 78 -2.51 18.71 8.40
CA ARG A 78 -3.74 19.25 8.99
C ARG A 78 -4.89 18.27 8.82
N ALA A 79 -5.94 18.41 9.64
CA ALA A 79 -7.20 17.69 9.40
C ALA A 79 -7.64 17.94 7.96
N GLY A 80 -7.90 16.87 7.19
CA GLY A 80 -8.26 16.96 5.78
C GLY A 80 -7.09 16.85 4.78
N SER A 81 -5.84 16.68 5.22
CA SER A 81 -4.72 16.41 4.31
C SER A 81 -4.99 15.16 3.46
N PRO A 82 -4.71 15.21 2.14
CA PRO A 82 -5.01 14.08 1.26
C PRO A 82 -4.14 12.88 1.59
N ILE A 83 -4.71 11.68 1.48
CA ILE A 83 -3.97 10.43 1.56
C ILE A 83 -3.21 10.25 0.25
N GLU A 84 -1.88 10.12 0.35
CA GLU A 84 -0.98 9.95 -0.79
C GLU A 84 -0.51 8.49 -0.94
N ALA A 85 -0.43 7.76 0.17
CA ALA A 85 -0.12 6.35 0.18
C ALA A 85 -0.78 5.67 1.39
N PHE A 86 -1.01 4.36 1.29
CA PHE A 86 -1.50 3.56 2.40
C PHE A 86 -0.99 2.14 2.35
N GLY A 87 -1.02 1.46 3.49
CA GLY A 87 -0.76 0.04 3.61
C GLY A 87 -1.59 -0.56 4.72
N ILE A 88 -1.96 -1.85 4.58
CA ILE A 88 -2.81 -2.57 5.55
C ILE A 88 -2.28 -3.98 5.76
N LEU A 89 -2.18 -4.39 7.03
CA LEU A 89 -2.02 -5.77 7.45
C LEU A 89 -3.39 -6.40 7.66
N HIS A 90 -3.70 -7.48 6.93
CA HIS A 90 -4.91 -8.29 7.13
C HIS A 90 -4.80 -9.65 6.41
N PRO A 91 -4.93 -10.79 7.10
CA PRO A 91 -4.81 -10.95 8.57
C PRO A 91 -3.50 -10.36 9.12
N ALA A 92 -3.33 -10.41 10.44
CA ALA A 92 -2.23 -9.71 11.12
C ALA A 92 -0.81 -10.04 10.62
N ASP A 93 -0.60 -11.24 10.06
CA ASP A 93 0.66 -11.72 9.50
C ASP A 93 0.84 -11.42 7.99
N ARG A 94 -0.11 -10.72 7.36
CA ARG A 94 -0.09 -10.50 5.92
C ARG A 94 -0.14 -9.02 5.56
N LEU A 95 0.83 -8.55 4.76
CA LEU A 95 0.72 -7.28 4.06
C LEU A 95 -0.27 -7.45 2.90
N ALA A 96 -1.52 -7.08 3.14
CA ALA A 96 -2.60 -7.24 2.18
C ALA A 96 -2.60 -6.15 1.09
N LEU A 97 -2.25 -4.92 1.46
CA LEU A 97 -2.32 -3.75 0.61
C LEU A 97 -1.15 -2.81 0.87
N LEU A 98 -0.55 -2.29 -0.20
CA LEU A 98 0.45 -1.23 -0.16
C LEU A 98 0.40 -0.45 -1.48
N TYR A 99 -0.15 0.76 -1.43
CA TYR A 99 -0.38 1.60 -2.61
C TYR A 99 0.07 3.04 -2.37
N CYS A 100 0.62 3.66 -3.41
CA CYS A 100 1.06 5.06 -3.40
C CYS A 100 0.62 5.75 -4.70
N ARG A 101 0.09 6.96 -4.63
CA ARG A 101 -0.23 7.77 -5.81
C ARG A 101 1.01 8.00 -6.67
N GLY A 102 0.85 8.00 -7.98
CA GLY A 102 1.95 8.18 -8.91
C GLY A 102 2.75 9.46 -8.64
N ARG A 103 2.06 10.57 -8.41
CA ARG A 103 2.68 11.88 -8.10
C ARG A 103 3.53 11.89 -6.81
N SER A 104 3.28 10.94 -5.92
CA SER A 104 3.93 10.85 -4.61
C SER A 104 4.91 9.68 -4.49
N CYS A 105 5.17 8.99 -5.61
CA CYS A 105 6.15 7.91 -5.68
C CYS A 105 7.58 8.43 -5.51
N ARG A 106 8.48 7.55 -5.07
CA ARG A 106 9.91 7.82 -4.84
C ARG A 106 10.20 8.90 -3.78
N GLN A 107 9.21 9.22 -2.94
CA GLN A 107 9.34 10.14 -1.81
C GLN A 107 9.45 9.40 -0.46
N GLY A 108 9.74 8.10 -0.50
CA GLY A 108 9.90 7.27 0.72
C GLY A 108 8.60 6.90 1.43
N ARG A 109 7.42 7.26 0.92
CA ARG A 109 6.12 7.04 1.58
C ARG A 109 5.81 5.57 1.79
N SER A 110 5.92 4.75 0.74
CA SER A 110 5.69 3.30 0.84
C SER A 110 6.69 2.63 1.77
N SER A 111 7.97 3.05 1.74
CA SER A 111 9.00 2.55 2.65
C SER A 111 8.70 2.90 4.11
N ALA A 112 8.26 4.12 4.39
CA ALA A 112 7.89 4.55 5.74
C ALA A 112 6.68 3.75 6.28
N ILE A 113 5.65 3.55 5.46
CA ILE A 113 4.49 2.72 5.81
C ILE A 113 4.92 1.28 6.07
N LEU A 114 5.67 0.67 5.14
CA LEU A 114 6.12 -0.71 5.26
C LEU A 114 6.88 -0.95 6.55
N GLN A 115 7.88 -0.11 6.85
CA GLN A 115 8.67 -0.20 8.07
C GLN A 115 7.82 -0.01 9.34
N ALA A 116 6.83 0.88 9.31
CA ALA A 116 5.93 1.08 10.44
C ALA A 116 5.01 -0.12 10.67
N LEU A 117 4.49 -0.73 9.59
CA LEU A 117 3.69 -1.96 9.67
C LEU A 117 4.53 -3.15 10.17
N GLU A 118 5.78 -3.29 9.71
CA GLU A 118 6.71 -4.33 10.18
C GLU A 118 6.99 -4.18 11.68
N ARG A 119 7.26 -2.95 12.16
CA ARG A 119 7.43 -2.69 13.60
C ARG A 119 6.18 -3.00 14.41
N TYR A 120 5.00 -2.62 13.89
CA TYR A 120 3.73 -2.95 14.54
C TYR A 120 3.55 -4.47 14.65
N ALA A 121 3.73 -5.22 13.56
CA ALA A 121 3.60 -6.67 13.54
C ALA A 121 4.57 -7.34 14.54
N CYS A 122 5.83 -6.90 14.55
CA CYS A 122 6.83 -7.36 15.52
C CYS A 122 6.37 -7.11 16.97
N GLY A 123 5.85 -5.91 17.25
CA GLY A 123 5.29 -5.56 18.57
C GLY A 123 4.05 -6.38 18.98
N GLN A 124 3.34 -6.98 18.01
CA GLN A 124 2.25 -7.92 18.24
C GLN A 124 2.72 -9.37 18.37
N GLY A 125 4.02 -9.64 18.37
CA GLY A 125 4.58 -10.98 18.47
C GLY A 125 4.56 -11.77 17.16
N ILE A 126 4.30 -11.13 16.03
CA ILE A 126 4.36 -11.77 14.71
C ILE A 126 5.84 -11.99 14.34
N SER A 127 6.21 -13.24 14.13
CA SER A 127 7.60 -13.61 13.79
C SER A 127 7.93 -13.52 12.31
N GLN A 128 6.91 -13.53 11.46
CA GLN A 128 7.09 -13.48 10.01
C GLN A 128 5.87 -12.83 9.35
N LEU A 129 6.13 -11.93 8.39
CA LEU A 129 5.11 -11.42 7.48
C LEU A 129 5.15 -12.15 6.15
N ARG A 130 4.01 -12.20 5.48
CA ARG A 130 3.83 -12.71 4.12
C ARG A 130 3.07 -11.72 3.24
N THR A 131 3.20 -11.84 1.94
CA THR A 131 2.44 -11.05 0.95
C THR A 131 2.43 -11.73 -0.41
N GLU A 132 1.52 -11.30 -1.27
CA GLU A 132 1.55 -11.61 -2.71
C GLU A 132 1.90 -10.33 -3.47
N ALA A 133 3.15 -10.24 -3.90
CA ALA A 133 3.70 -9.06 -4.55
C ALA A 133 3.37 -9.03 -6.04
N SER A 134 3.04 -7.86 -6.54
CA SER A 134 2.96 -7.58 -7.97
C SER A 134 4.35 -7.31 -8.55
N GLN A 135 4.45 -7.26 -9.87
CA GLN A 135 5.67 -6.82 -10.56
C GLN A 135 6.07 -5.38 -10.15
N LEU A 136 5.09 -4.55 -9.77
CA LEU A 136 5.33 -3.20 -9.31
C LEU A 136 5.89 -3.14 -7.88
N SER A 137 5.36 -3.94 -6.95
CA SER A 137 5.73 -3.90 -5.52
C SER A 137 6.93 -4.76 -5.18
N ARG A 138 7.18 -5.86 -5.91
CA ARG A 138 8.29 -6.79 -5.65
C ARG A 138 9.65 -6.10 -5.48
N PRO A 139 10.09 -5.17 -6.35
CA PRO A 139 11.40 -4.53 -6.19
C PRO A 139 11.52 -3.72 -4.89
N LEU A 140 10.44 -3.07 -4.45
CA LEU A 140 10.43 -2.34 -3.18
C LEU A 140 10.58 -3.32 -2.01
N LEU A 141 9.80 -4.38 -1.99
CA LEU A 141 9.82 -5.38 -0.92
C LEU A 141 11.19 -6.05 -0.81
N MET A 142 11.80 -6.43 -1.95
CA MET A 142 13.16 -7.01 -1.96
C MET A 142 14.19 -6.06 -1.35
N ARG A 143 14.13 -4.75 -1.65
CA ARG A 143 15.03 -3.75 -1.03
C ARG A 143 14.83 -3.63 0.49
N HIS A 144 13.67 -4.02 1.00
CA HIS A 144 13.35 -4.07 2.43
C HIS A 144 13.57 -5.45 3.06
N GLY A 145 14.27 -6.36 2.38
CA GLY A 145 14.65 -7.67 2.91
C GLY A 145 13.56 -8.74 2.83
N TRP A 146 12.50 -8.52 2.07
CA TRP A 146 11.53 -9.55 1.74
C TRP A 146 12.12 -10.55 0.74
N GLN A 147 11.79 -11.82 0.90
CA GLN A 147 12.30 -12.93 0.09
C GLN A 147 11.16 -13.53 -0.73
N VAL A 148 11.44 -13.83 -1.99
CA VAL A 148 10.51 -14.55 -2.86
C VAL A 148 10.51 -16.04 -2.49
N GLU A 149 9.34 -16.60 -2.23
CA GLU A 149 9.16 -18.04 -2.05
C GLU A 149 8.76 -18.72 -3.35
N GLU A 150 7.81 -18.11 -4.09
CA GLU A 150 7.24 -18.72 -5.28
C GLU A 150 6.68 -17.67 -6.22
N GLU A 151 6.82 -17.92 -7.52
CA GLU A 151 6.07 -17.23 -8.56
C GLU A 151 4.79 -18.01 -8.85
N GLU A 152 3.66 -17.33 -8.91
CA GLU A 152 2.38 -17.97 -9.21
C GLU A 152 1.59 -17.18 -10.26
N ARG A 153 0.76 -17.91 -11.00
CA ARG A 153 -0.18 -17.33 -11.97
C ARG A 153 -1.58 -17.44 -11.42
N VAL A 154 -2.29 -16.32 -11.34
CA VAL A 154 -3.62 -16.26 -10.74
C VAL A 154 -4.61 -15.55 -11.63
N LEU A 155 -5.86 -15.96 -11.57
CA LEU A 155 -6.98 -15.22 -12.14
C LEU A 155 -7.45 -14.19 -11.12
N PHE A 156 -7.29 -12.91 -11.45
CA PHE A 156 -7.67 -11.80 -10.58
C PHE A 156 -8.44 -10.74 -11.37
N ALA A 157 -9.59 -10.31 -10.85
CA ALA A 157 -10.44 -9.30 -11.49
C ALA A 157 -10.82 -9.63 -12.96
N GLY A 158 -10.89 -10.92 -13.30
CA GLY A 158 -11.21 -11.38 -14.66
C GLY A 158 -10.03 -11.42 -15.64
N ALA A 159 -8.81 -11.15 -15.19
CA ALA A 159 -7.58 -11.24 -15.98
C ALA A 159 -6.54 -12.14 -15.30
N TRP A 160 -5.66 -12.74 -16.09
CA TRP A 160 -4.54 -13.52 -15.57
C TRP A 160 -3.38 -12.62 -15.21
N PHE A 161 -2.82 -12.83 -13.99
CA PHE A 161 -1.65 -12.11 -13.50
C PHE A 161 -0.57 -13.08 -13.02
N VAL A 162 0.69 -12.66 -13.16
CA VAL A 162 1.82 -13.25 -12.44
C VAL A 162 2.05 -12.42 -11.18
N ARG A 163 2.22 -13.10 -10.05
CA ARG A 163 2.57 -12.48 -8.77
C ARG A 163 3.55 -13.36 -8.01
N TRP A 164 4.17 -12.83 -6.99
CA TRP A 164 5.18 -13.52 -6.20
C TRP A 164 4.74 -13.61 -4.75
N ARG A 165 4.66 -14.83 -4.24
CA ARG A 165 4.56 -15.02 -2.79
C ARG A 165 5.87 -14.64 -2.16
N MET A 166 5.83 -13.78 -1.17
CA MET A 166 7.01 -13.27 -0.48
C MET A 166 6.81 -13.33 1.02
N ILE A 167 7.91 -13.55 1.73
CA ILE A 167 7.96 -13.56 3.19
C ILE A 167 9.06 -12.61 3.70
N LYS A 168 8.89 -12.19 4.93
CA LYS A 168 9.91 -11.48 5.69
C LYS A 168 9.91 -11.94 7.13
N PRO A 169 10.97 -12.66 7.60
CA PRO A 169 11.19 -12.88 9.02
C PRO A 169 11.36 -11.54 9.75
N LEU A 170 10.70 -11.38 10.88
CA LEU A 170 10.83 -10.20 11.74
C LEU A 170 11.76 -10.55 12.89
N ALA A 171 12.82 -9.75 13.06
CA ALA A 171 13.71 -9.90 14.21
C ALA A 171 12.98 -9.38 15.47
N HIS A 172 12.82 -10.25 16.47
CA HIS A 172 12.40 -9.80 17.79
C HIS A 172 13.63 -9.22 18.50
N PRO A 173 13.47 -8.08 19.17
CA PRO A 173 14.56 -7.49 19.95
C PRO A 173 14.98 -8.37 21.13
#